data_8944842a4812befa2dd2a0bfd7c1805b
#
_entry.id   8944842a4812befa2dd2a0bfd7c1805b
#
_cell.length_a   1.000
_cell.length_b   1.000
_cell.length_c   1.000
_cell.angle_alpha   90.00
_cell.angle_beta   90.00
_cell.angle_gamma   90.00
#
_symmetry.space_group_name_H-M   'P 1'
#
loop_
_entity.id
_entity.type
_entity.pdbx_description
1 polymer ?
#
loop_
_entity_poly.entity_id
_entity_poly.type
_entity_poly.pdbx_seq_one_letter_code
_entity_poly.pdbx_strand_id
1 'polypeptide(L)'
;MTKLYVSETDKIEKIGNIFDNIKDLYQMVNDGEINPLTAIVFLKQLENKSKEYKSMIDDLAIEELSKHNGKTELCGHNISLKKSAGRWDFKHIEEIVEAENNLKQLKEKYKLAYHQIENNTTSVGEGGEVIKPAHFKHGKEIISISKKHE
;
A
#
# COMPACT_ATOMS: atom_id res chain seq x y z
N MET A 1 29.89 -7.25 -40.36
CA MET A 1 28.84 -6.39 -39.75
C MET A 1 28.86 -6.62 -38.26
N THR A 2 29.49 -5.73 -37.51
CA THR A 2 29.56 -5.80 -36.03
C THR A 2 28.20 -5.33 -35.47
N LYS A 3 27.42 -6.26 -34.92
CA LYS A 3 26.23 -5.86 -34.13
C LYS A 3 26.75 -5.09 -32.93
N LEU A 4 26.51 -3.78 -32.90
CA LEU A 4 26.64 -2.96 -31.72
C LEU A 4 25.72 -3.54 -30.66
N TYR A 5 26.27 -4.28 -29.71
CA TYR A 5 25.57 -4.64 -28.47
C TYR A 5 25.37 -3.36 -27.67
N VAL A 6 24.22 -2.74 -27.79
CA VAL A 6 23.77 -1.71 -26.85
C VAL A 6 23.66 -2.42 -25.50
N SER A 7 24.45 -1.99 -24.52
CA SER A 7 24.42 -2.61 -23.20
C SER A 7 23.01 -2.48 -22.59
N GLU A 8 22.63 -3.42 -21.73
CA GLU A 8 21.32 -3.35 -21.05
C GLU A 8 21.21 -2.07 -20.22
N THR A 9 22.33 -1.61 -19.67
CA THR A 9 22.45 -0.34 -18.95
C THR A 9 22.04 0.84 -19.84
N ASP A 10 22.52 0.91 -21.11
CA ASP A 10 22.15 1.97 -22.04
C ASP A 10 20.66 1.96 -22.42
N LYS A 11 20.04 0.77 -22.39
CA LYS A 11 18.59 0.65 -22.62
C LYS A 11 17.79 1.17 -21.42
N ILE A 12 18.27 0.92 -20.20
CA ILE A 12 17.65 1.41 -18.97
C ILE A 12 17.87 2.91 -18.79
N GLU A 13 19.05 3.45 -19.16
CA GLU A 13 19.32 4.88 -19.14
C GLU A 13 18.37 5.68 -20.03
N LYS A 14 17.95 5.12 -21.16
CA LYS A 14 16.89 5.73 -22.00
C LYS A 14 15.52 5.82 -21.29
N ILE A 15 15.28 4.97 -20.30
CA ILE A 15 14.09 4.98 -19.45
C ILE A 15 14.33 5.90 -18.23
N GLY A 16 15.57 6.17 -17.86
CA GLY A 16 15.99 6.93 -16.68
C GLY A 16 15.48 8.37 -16.62
N ASN A 17 15.19 9.00 -17.77
CA ASN A 17 14.57 10.32 -17.84
C ASN A 17 13.20 10.42 -17.15
N ILE A 18 12.59 9.28 -16.75
CA ILE A 18 11.33 9.29 -15.98
C ILE A 18 11.53 9.92 -14.59
N PHE A 19 12.65 9.64 -13.91
CA PHE A 19 12.93 10.21 -12.59
C PHE A 19 13.25 11.71 -12.68
N ASP A 20 13.97 12.14 -13.72
CA ASP A 20 14.21 13.56 -13.99
C ASP A 20 12.90 14.28 -14.28
N ASN A 21 12.03 13.71 -15.09
CA ASN A 21 10.70 14.25 -15.37
C ASN A 21 9.81 14.36 -14.11
N ILE A 22 9.94 13.43 -13.13
CA ILE A 22 9.23 13.55 -11.85
C ILE A 22 9.77 14.70 -11.01
N LYS A 23 11.08 14.93 -11.02
CA LYS A 23 11.70 16.08 -10.37
C LYS A 23 11.25 17.41 -11.01
N ASP A 24 11.20 17.46 -12.33
CA ASP A 24 10.71 18.61 -13.07
C ASP A 24 9.23 18.88 -12.77
N LEU A 25 8.40 17.84 -12.67
CA LEU A 25 7.01 17.95 -12.24
C LEU A 25 6.87 18.62 -10.86
N TYR A 26 7.73 18.25 -9.89
CA TYR A 26 7.73 18.90 -8.58
C TYR A 26 8.06 20.40 -8.70
N GLN A 27 9.05 20.76 -9.51
CA GLN A 27 9.43 22.16 -9.73
C GLN A 27 8.27 22.95 -10.36
N MET A 28 7.63 22.41 -11.40
CA MET A 28 6.48 23.03 -12.06
C MET A 28 5.28 23.25 -11.12
N VAL A 29 5.08 22.32 -10.17
CA VAL A 29 4.06 22.49 -9.12
C VAL A 29 4.46 23.61 -8.15
N ASN A 30 5.73 23.65 -7.74
CA ASN A 30 6.24 24.68 -6.82
C ASN A 30 6.20 26.08 -7.44
N ASP A 31 6.44 26.19 -8.73
CA ASP A 31 6.42 27.44 -9.50
C ASP A 31 4.98 27.86 -9.90
N GLY A 32 3.99 27.05 -9.57
CA GLY A 32 2.56 27.33 -9.84
C GLY A 32 2.12 27.05 -11.28
N GLU A 33 2.97 26.42 -12.10
CA GLU A 33 2.66 26.07 -13.50
C GLU A 33 1.67 24.91 -13.60
N ILE A 34 1.72 23.98 -12.63
CA ILE A 34 0.83 22.81 -12.56
C ILE A 34 0.08 22.80 -11.23
N ASN A 35 -1.23 22.55 -11.30
CA ASN A 35 -2.04 22.37 -10.10
C ASN A 35 -1.59 21.14 -9.30
N PRO A 36 -1.33 21.26 -7.98
CA PRO A 36 -0.90 20.13 -7.14
C PRO A 36 -1.82 18.91 -7.19
N LEU A 37 -3.14 19.11 -7.33
CA LEU A 37 -4.10 18.00 -7.44
C LEU A 37 -3.94 17.24 -8.76
N THR A 38 -3.63 17.94 -9.85
CA THR A 38 -3.34 17.30 -11.15
C THR A 38 -2.07 16.47 -11.06
N ALA A 39 -1.01 17.02 -10.45
CA ALA A 39 0.25 16.32 -10.26
C ALA A 39 0.10 15.05 -9.43
N ILE A 40 -0.67 15.09 -8.33
CA ILE A 40 -0.88 13.92 -7.46
C ILE A 40 -1.70 12.82 -8.13
N VAL A 41 -2.69 13.19 -8.97
CA VAL A 41 -3.44 12.22 -9.79
C VAL A 41 -2.51 11.55 -10.81
N PHE A 42 -1.67 12.32 -11.48
CA PHE A 42 -0.68 11.78 -12.41
C PHE A 42 0.29 10.80 -11.73
N LEU A 43 0.85 11.17 -10.58
CA LEU A 43 1.75 10.29 -9.81
C LEU A 43 1.04 9.00 -9.37
N LYS A 44 -0.24 9.09 -9.00
CA LYS A 44 -1.03 7.90 -8.67
C LYS A 44 -1.26 6.99 -9.86
N GLN A 45 -1.49 7.53 -11.03
CA GLN A 45 -1.59 6.75 -12.26
C GLN A 45 -0.27 6.07 -12.61
N LEU A 46 0.85 6.78 -12.47
CA LEU A 46 2.20 6.23 -12.68
C LEU A 46 2.50 5.09 -11.71
N GLU A 47 2.18 5.25 -10.42
CA GLU A 47 2.31 4.19 -9.41
C GLU A 47 1.52 2.93 -9.80
N ASN A 48 0.26 3.11 -10.21
CA ASN A 48 -0.59 2.00 -10.60
C ASN A 48 -0.06 1.27 -11.85
N LYS A 49 0.38 2.02 -12.85
CA LYS A 49 0.99 1.46 -14.07
C LYS A 49 2.32 0.75 -13.78
N SER A 50 3.15 1.33 -12.92
CA SER A 50 4.38 0.70 -12.49
C SER A 50 4.14 -0.64 -11.79
N LYS A 51 3.13 -0.74 -10.92
CA LYS A 51 2.72 -1.99 -10.27
C LYS A 51 2.20 -3.02 -11.27
N GLU A 52 1.39 -2.59 -12.23
CA GLU A 52 0.86 -3.44 -13.30
C GLU A 52 2.02 -4.05 -14.11
N TYR A 53 2.92 -3.23 -14.63
CA TYR A 53 4.06 -3.71 -15.42
C TYR A 53 5.04 -4.55 -14.59
N LYS A 54 5.28 -4.17 -13.34
CA LYS A 54 6.09 -5.00 -12.43
C LYS A 54 5.50 -6.41 -12.32
N SER A 55 4.19 -6.53 -12.10
CA SER A 55 3.51 -7.81 -12.00
C SER A 55 3.64 -8.65 -13.29
N MET A 56 3.66 -8.00 -14.45
CA MET A 56 3.82 -8.69 -15.74
C MET A 56 5.21 -9.29 -15.95
N ILE A 57 6.25 -8.71 -15.32
CA ILE A 57 7.63 -9.19 -15.46
C ILE A 57 8.11 -10.04 -14.27
N ASP A 58 7.33 -10.11 -13.18
CA ASP A 58 7.75 -10.82 -11.96
C ASP A 58 8.08 -12.30 -12.24
N ASP A 59 7.26 -13.02 -13.01
CA ASP A 59 7.51 -14.43 -13.35
C ASP A 59 8.77 -14.60 -14.18
N LEU A 60 9.01 -13.75 -15.16
CA LEU A 60 10.22 -13.75 -15.99
C LEU A 60 11.45 -13.43 -15.14
N ALA A 61 11.34 -12.50 -14.21
CA ALA A 61 12.42 -12.15 -13.30
C ALA A 61 12.75 -13.30 -12.33
N ILE A 62 11.74 -14.04 -11.84
CA ILE A 62 11.93 -15.24 -11.01
C ILE A 62 12.63 -16.33 -11.79
N GLU A 63 12.22 -16.57 -13.05
CA GLU A 63 12.86 -17.55 -13.92
C GLU A 63 14.33 -17.21 -14.15
N GLU A 64 14.64 -15.95 -14.49
CA GLU A 64 16.00 -15.48 -14.71
C GLU A 64 16.85 -15.61 -13.44
N LEU A 65 16.32 -15.18 -12.29
CA LEU A 65 17.02 -15.26 -11.01
C LEU A 65 17.30 -16.71 -10.59
N SER A 66 16.44 -17.66 -10.98
CA SER A 66 16.64 -19.09 -10.72
C SER A 66 17.88 -19.64 -11.43
N LYS A 67 18.25 -19.10 -12.61
CA LYS A 67 19.49 -19.47 -13.34
C LYS A 67 20.74 -19.04 -12.58
N HIS A 68 20.64 -18.08 -11.67
CA HIS A 68 21.71 -17.56 -10.81
C HIS A 68 21.64 -18.11 -9.38
N ASN A 69 21.15 -19.34 -9.19
CA ASN A 69 20.99 -19.95 -7.86
C ASN A 69 20.13 -19.10 -6.90
N GLY A 70 19.17 -18.35 -7.42
CA GLY A 70 18.25 -17.51 -6.66
C GLY A 70 18.88 -16.26 -6.05
N LYS A 71 20.09 -15.85 -6.46
CA LYS A 71 20.78 -14.66 -5.98
C LYS A 71 21.63 -14.03 -7.07
N THR A 72 21.62 -12.71 -7.15
CA THR A 72 22.50 -11.95 -8.04
C THR A 72 22.66 -10.51 -7.51
N GLU A 73 23.66 -9.83 -8.06
CA GLU A 73 23.81 -8.36 -7.87
C GLU A 73 23.64 -7.69 -9.22
N LEU A 74 22.78 -6.69 -9.30
CA LEU A 74 22.52 -5.93 -10.52
C LEU A 74 22.24 -4.48 -10.18
N CYS A 75 22.85 -3.54 -10.92
CA CYS A 75 22.67 -2.10 -10.75
C CYS A 75 22.87 -1.62 -9.29
N GLY A 76 23.84 -2.18 -8.57
CA GLY A 76 24.13 -1.85 -7.18
C GLY A 76 23.11 -2.39 -6.16
N HIS A 77 22.21 -3.29 -6.57
CA HIS A 77 21.24 -3.93 -5.70
C HIS A 77 21.48 -5.44 -5.58
N ASN A 78 21.42 -5.94 -4.35
CA ASN A 78 21.41 -7.38 -4.08
C ASN A 78 20.00 -7.92 -4.29
N ILE A 79 19.81 -8.80 -5.24
CA ILE A 79 18.55 -9.43 -5.60
C ILE A 79 18.56 -10.87 -5.11
N SER A 80 17.51 -11.30 -4.40
CA SER A 80 17.42 -12.69 -3.93
C SER A 80 15.99 -13.21 -3.99
N LEU A 81 15.85 -14.46 -4.43
CA LEU A 81 14.60 -15.18 -4.38
C LEU A 81 14.31 -15.61 -2.93
N LYS A 82 13.19 -15.20 -2.40
CA LYS A 82 12.72 -15.61 -1.07
C LYS A 82 11.33 -16.19 -1.18
N LYS A 83 11.08 -17.28 -0.49
CA LYS A 83 9.72 -17.77 -0.31
C LYS A 83 8.99 -16.82 0.64
N SER A 84 7.80 -16.39 0.25
CA SER A 84 6.94 -15.67 1.17
C SER A 84 6.59 -16.57 2.37
N ALA A 85 6.47 -16.00 3.54
CA ALA A 85 5.98 -16.75 4.70
C ALA A 85 4.54 -17.22 4.41
N GLY A 86 4.28 -18.50 4.70
CA GLY A 86 2.92 -19.02 4.68
C GLY A 86 2.04 -18.27 5.66
N ARG A 87 0.74 -18.25 5.42
CA ARG A 87 -0.25 -17.70 6.33
C ARG A 87 -1.09 -18.84 6.88
N TRP A 88 -1.29 -18.83 8.19
CA TRP A 88 -2.24 -19.71 8.83
C TRP A 88 -3.66 -19.24 8.49
N ASP A 89 -4.51 -20.17 8.05
CA ASP A 89 -5.95 -19.90 7.87
C ASP A 89 -6.72 -20.59 8.99
N PHE A 90 -7.32 -19.79 9.85
CA PHE A 90 -8.10 -20.24 11.00
C PHE A 90 -9.61 -20.14 10.78
N LYS A 91 -10.07 -19.73 9.58
CA LYS A 91 -11.48 -19.47 9.29
C LYS A 91 -12.38 -20.71 9.41
N HIS A 92 -11.79 -21.89 9.34
CA HIS A 92 -12.49 -23.17 9.47
C HIS A 92 -12.57 -23.69 10.92
N ILE A 93 -11.95 -22.97 11.86
CA ILE A 93 -11.95 -23.34 13.29
C ILE A 93 -13.03 -22.53 13.98
N GLU A 94 -14.17 -23.17 14.30
CA GLU A 94 -15.35 -22.52 14.87
C GLU A 94 -15.03 -21.75 16.15
N GLU A 95 -14.24 -22.33 17.05
CA GLU A 95 -13.82 -21.72 18.31
C GLU A 95 -13.09 -20.38 18.11
N ILE A 96 -12.23 -20.29 17.08
CA ILE A 96 -11.52 -19.04 16.76
C ILE A 96 -12.47 -18.02 16.16
N VAL A 97 -13.34 -18.45 15.24
CA VAL A 97 -14.35 -17.57 14.62
C VAL A 97 -15.31 -17.01 15.68
N GLU A 98 -15.73 -17.81 16.64
CA GLU A 98 -16.57 -17.36 17.75
C GLU A 98 -15.83 -16.35 18.63
N ALA A 99 -14.58 -16.62 19.00
CA ALA A 99 -13.76 -15.71 19.79
C ALA A 99 -13.53 -14.35 19.06
N GLU A 100 -13.29 -14.37 17.75
CA GLU A 100 -13.16 -13.15 16.94
C GLU A 100 -14.46 -12.34 16.90
N ASN A 101 -15.61 -13.03 16.75
CA ASN A 101 -16.92 -12.38 16.77
C ASN A 101 -17.22 -11.75 18.13
N ASN A 102 -16.95 -12.45 19.22
CA ASN A 102 -17.12 -11.95 20.58
C ASN A 102 -16.21 -10.72 20.82
N LEU A 103 -14.95 -10.77 20.38
CA LEU A 103 -14.04 -9.63 20.46
C LEU A 103 -14.53 -8.44 19.64
N LYS A 104 -15.09 -8.69 18.46
CA LYS A 104 -15.67 -7.64 17.61
C LYS A 104 -16.84 -6.96 18.30
N GLN A 105 -17.79 -7.74 18.84
CA GLN A 105 -18.94 -7.21 19.58
C GLN A 105 -18.50 -6.39 20.80
N LEU A 106 -17.52 -6.88 21.54
CA LEU A 106 -16.97 -6.17 22.69
C LEU A 106 -16.33 -4.83 22.27
N LYS A 107 -15.57 -4.80 21.17
CA LYS A 107 -14.99 -3.57 20.64
C LYS A 107 -16.07 -2.56 20.23
N GLU A 108 -17.14 -3.03 19.58
CA GLU A 108 -18.25 -2.14 19.19
C GLU A 108 -18.99 -1.57 20.39
N LYS A 109 -19.18 -2.36 21.45
CA LYS A 109 -19.74 -1.87 22.73
C LYS A 109 -18.96 -0.66 23.29
N TYR A 110 -17.62 -0.74 23.31
CA TYR A 110 -16.79 0.35 23.83
C TYR A 110 -16.69 1.56 22.88
N LYS A 111 -16.78 1.34 21.56
CA LYS A 111 -16.90 2.46 20.59
C LYS A 111 -18.23 3.20 20.74
N LEU A 112 -19.32 2.45 20.90
CA LEU A 112 -20.63 3.04 21.12
C LEU A 112 -20.64 3.89 22.39
N ALA A 113 -20.02 3.42 23.47
CA ALA A 113 -19.88 4.18 24.69
C ALA A 113 -19.12 5.52 24.47
N TYR A 114 -18.10 5.54 23.61
CA TYR A 114 -17.41 6.76 23.22
C TYR A 114 -18.36 7.75 22.55
N HIS A 115 -19.11 7.32 21.52
CA HIS A 115 -20.07 8.19 20.82
C HIS A 115 -21.23 8.66 21.69
N GLN A 116 -21.66 7.85 22.67
CA GLN A 116 -22.68 8.26 23.62
C GLN A 116 -22.19 9.41 24.53
N ILE A 117 -20.94 9.36 24.98
CA ILE A 117 -20.34 10.45 25.76
C ILE A 117 -20.18 11.71 24.92
N GLU A 118 -19.79 11.63 23.65
CA GLU A 118 -19.77 12.78 22.74
C GLU A 118 -21.14 13.46 22.63
N ASN A 119 -22.22 12.67 22.73
CA ASN A 119 -23.61 13.15 22.71
C ASN A 119 -24.16 13.50 24.11
N ASN A 120 -23.30 13.66 25.12
CA ASN A 120 -23.68 13.93 26.52
C ASN A 120 -24.59 12.88 27.13
N THR A 121 -24.47 11.62 26.70
CA THR A 121 -25.22 10.49 27.28
C THR A 121 -24.21 9.49 27.91
N THR A 122 -24.70 8.73 28.88
CA THR A 122 -23.88 7.73 29.57
C THR A 122 -24.23 6.34 29.06
N SER A 123 -23.22 5.57 28.66
CA SER A 123 -23.41 4.17 28.31
C SER A 123 -23.46 3.32 29.57
N VAL A 124 -24.55 2.56 29.71
CA VAL A 124 -24.77 1.68 30.86
C VAL A 124 -24.87 0.24 30.35
N GLY A 125 -24.18 -0.69 31.00
CA GLY A 125 -24.26 -2.11 30.74
C GLY A 125 -25.53 -2.77 31.29
N GLU A 126 -25.73 -4.04 30.96
CA GLU A 126 -26.91 -4.80 31.40
C GLU A 126 -27.01 -4.94 32.93
N GLY A 127 -25.88 -4.91 33.63
CA GLY A 127 -25.80 -4.90 35.10
C GLY A 127 -25.90 -3.51 35.76
N GLY A 128 -26.17 -2.45 34.97
CA GLY A 128 -26.22 -1.06 35.49
C GLY A 128 -24.85 -0.39 35.65
N GLU A 129 -23.76 -1.06 35.30
CA GLU A 129 -22.40 -0.50 35.35
C GLU A 129 -22.19 0.50 34.23
N VAL A 130 -21.47 1.59 34.52
CA VAL A 130 -21.06 2.58 33.52
C VAL A 130 -19.95 1.99 32.65
N ILE A 131 -20.19 1.93 31.34
CA ILE A 131 -19.20 1.44 30.37
C ILE A 131 -18.20 2.55 30.09
N LYS A 132 -16.90 2.28 30.37
CA LYS A 132 -15.81 3.20 30.02
C LYS A 132 -15.63 3.21 28.50
N PRO A 133 -15.49 4.41 27.85
CA PRO A 133 -15.31 4.48 26.41
C PRO A 133 -13.93 3.98 25.97
N ALA A 134 -13.84 3.54 24.71
CA ALA A 134 -12.56 3.38 24.06
C ALA A 134 -11.90 4.75 23.82
N HIS A 135 -10.56 4.81 23.83
CA HIS A 135 -9.84 6.00 23.42
C HIS A 135 -9.85 6.12 21.90
N PHE A 136 -10.35 7.25 21.40
CA PHE A 136 -10.31 7.56 19.98
C PHE A 136 -9.07 8.41 19.65
N LYS A 137 -8.27 7.95 18.70
CA LYS A 137 -7.15 8.71 18.14
C LYS A 137 -7.58 9.25 16.78
N HIS A 138 -7.65 10.57 16.65
CA HIS A 138 -7.95 11.19 15.37
C HIS A 138 -6.90 10.84 14.33
N GLY A 139 -7.36 10.47 13.13
CA GLY A 139 -6.50 10.26 11.97
C GLY A 139 -5.96 11.59 11.44
N LYS A 140 -4.92 11.53 10.62
CA LYS A 140 -4.46 12.68 9.83
C LYS A 140 -5.32 12.80 8.58
N GLU A 141 -5.47 14.03 8.08
CA GLU A 141 -6.04 14.24 6.75
C GLU A 141 -5.18 13.61 5.68
N ILE A 142 -5.81 12.88 4.77
CA ILE A 142 -5.16 12.22 3.64
C ILE A 142 -5.91 12.54 2.35
N ILE A 143 -5.18 12.62 1.24
CA ILE A 143 -5.78 12.74 -0.09
C ILE A 143 -6.18 11.35 -0.56
N SER A 144 -7.47 11.14 -0.83
CA SER A 144 -7.97 9.91 -1.43
C SER A 144 -8.24 10.13 -2.92
N ILE A 145 -7.72 9.24 -3.77
CA ILE A 145 -7.90 9.28 -5.22
C ILE A 145 -8.57 7.97 -5.64
N SER A 146 -9.77 8.07 -6.20
CA SER A 146 -10.51 6.93 -6.76
C SER A 146 -10.87 7.20 -8.23
N LYS A 147 -11.06 6.12 -9.00
CA LYS A 147 -11.63 6.26 -10.34
C LYS A 147 -13.10 6.67 -10.23
N LYS A 148 -13.51 7.63 -11.07
CA LYS A 148 -14.94 7.90 -11.27
C LYS A 148 -15.52 6.72 -12.07
N HIS A 149 -16.51 6.03 -11.51
CA HIS A 149 -17.30 5.06 -12.25
C HIS A 149 -18.31 5.84 -13.10
N GLU A 150 -18.29 5.61 -14.39
CA GLU A 150 -19.32 6.11 -15.33
C GLU A 150 -20.59 5.28 -15.20
#